data_edaacce3c60b41cffe0bec3211ddc3dc
#
_entry.id   edaacce3c60b41cffe0bec3211ddc3dc
#
_cell.length_a   1.000
_cell.length_b   1.000
_cell.length_c   1.000
_cell.angle_alpha   90.00
_cell.angle_beta   90.00
_cell.angle_gamma   90.00
#
_symmetry.space_group_name_H-M   'P 1'
#
loop_
_entity.id
_entity.type
_entity.pdbx_description
1 polymer ?
#
loop_
_entity_poly.entity_id
_entity_poly.type
_entity_poly.pdbx_seq_one_letter_code
_entity_poly.pdbx_strand_id
1 'polypeptide(L)'
;MNLRTFRKIVSAALALLAVGLGAWLGYQIAERQAIQNLRVDVNHRLELFASAVEGMIQRLEHVPATVQLSEEVQRLLRSPTDPAAMVAADRYLQRLNAFMAGMSIYVLNDRGVVLATSSPRLSPNSLEGVDLSFRPYFLEALSGRVGRHFAIGTQSNVPGYFVSHPIHDGSRVVGVAAIKISLEPVNQIWEMLGAPALLADTNQVVILSSNPEWRYTTLANLPVERRVDLQLNRMYNHCLLYTSDAADDLLCVD
;
A
#
# COMPACT_ATOMS: atom_id res chain seq x y z
N MET A 1 -5.56 43.43 65.21
CA MET A 1 -4.83 42.36 64.49
C MET A 1 -3.34 42.68 64.54
N ASN A 2 -2.53 41.86 65.23
CA ASN A 2 -1.11 42.14 65.48
C ASN A 2 -0.29 42.15 64.20
N LEU A 3 0.49 43.19 63.94
CA LEU A 3 1.31 43.32 62.72
C LEU A 3 2.21 42.11 62.43
N ARG A 4 2.63 41.39 63.48
CA ARG A 4 3.42 40.16 63.39
C ARG A 4 2.62 38.98 62.90
N THR A 5 1.35 38.86 63.24
CA THR A 5 0.45 37.79 62.76
C THR A 5 0.07 38.01 61.28
N PHE A 6 -0.17 39.25 60.89
CA PHE A 6 -0.44 39.64 59.51
C PHE A 6 0.75 39.30 58.58
N ARG A 7 1.99 39.65 59.00
CA ARG A 7 3.20 39.29 58.22
C ARG A 7 3.39 37.77 58.07
N LYS A 8 3.10 36.98 59.11
CA LYS A 8 3.19 35.49 59.04
C LYS A 8 2.14 34.90 58.07
N ILE A 9 0.91 35.44 58.04
CA ILE A 9 -0.15 35.02 57.15
C ILE A 9 0.23 35.33 55.67
N VAL A 10 0.73 36.53 55.43
CA VAL A 10 1.16 36.96 54.09
C VAL A 10 2.33 36.14 53.58
N SER A 11 3.33 35.85 54.45
CA SER A 11 4.46 35.01 54.05
C SER A 11 4.09 33.54 53.79
N ALA A 12 3.13 33.01 54.58
CA ALA A 12 2.59 31.64 54.30
C ALA A 12 1.78 31.58 52.99
N ALA A 13 0.98 32.61 52.71
CA ALA A 13 0.22 32.71 51.47
C ALA A 13 1.16 32.81 50.24
N LEU A 14 2.22 33.65 50.34
CA LEU A 14 3.24 33.75 49.29
C LEU A 14 3.98 32.45 49.05
N ALA A 15 4.35 31.73 50.14
CA ALA A 15 5.00 30.41 50.03
C ALA A 15 4.11 29.38 49.36
N LEU A 16 2.81 29.32 49.72
CA LEU A 16 1.83 28.45 49.07
C LEU A 16 1.62 28.79 47.58
N LEU A 17 1.60 30.07 47.26
CA LEU A 17 1.49 30.54 45.88
C LEU A 17 2.73 30.17 45.04
N ALA A 18 3.91 30.32 45.62
CA ALA A 18 5.19 29.90 45.00
C ALA A 18 5.26 28.39 44.74
N VAL A 19 4.81 27.59 45.75
CA VAL A 19 4.72 26.11 45.59
C VAL A 19 3.71 25.74 44.54
N GLY A 20 2.52 26.38 44.52
CA GLY A 20 1.49 26.13 43.49
C GLY A 20 1.97 26.49 42.11
N LEU A 21 2.64 27.64 41.97
CA LEU A 21 3.21 28.07 40.68
C LEU A 21 4.33 27.10 40.20
N GLY A 22 5.21 26.68 41.14
CA GLY A 22 6.25 25.72 40.84
C GLY A 22 5.72 24.34 40.41
N ALA A 23 4.68 23.87 41.10
CA ALA A 23 4.03 22.61 40.74
C ALA A 23 3.34 22.71 39.37
N TRP A 24 2.68 23.82 39.09
CA TRP A 24 2.04 24.06 37.79
C TRP A 24 3.05 24.15 36.63
N LEU A 25 4.15 24.88 36.83
CA LEU A 25 5.24 24.97 35.85
C LEU A 25 5.91 23.61 35.66
N GLY A 26 6.17 22.88 36.74
CA GLY A 26 6.73 21.53 36.67
C GLY A 26 5.86 20.57 35.89
N TYR A 27 4.55 20.62 36.13
CA TYR A 27 3.57 19.84 35.37
C TYR A 27 3.60 20.16 33.87
N GLN A 28 3.57 21.45 33.51
CA GLN A 28 3.62 21.91 32.11
C GLN A 28 4.91 21.46 31.41
N ILE A 29 6.04 21.52 32.09
CA ILE A 29 7.32 21.07 31.54
C ILE A 29 7.32 19.54 31.35
N ALA A 30 6.87 18.80 32.37
CA ALA A 30 6.79 17.34 32.30
C ALA A 30 5.83 16.86 31.19
N GLU A 31 4.68 17.49 31.04
CA GLU A 31 3.72 17.18 29.98
C GLU A 31 4.33 17.42 28.59
N ARG A 32 4.97 18.57 28.37
CA ARG A 32 5.64 18.87 27.10
C ARG A 32 6.76 17.88 26.78
N GLN A 33 7.56 17.52 27.78
CA GLN A 33 8.62 16.51 27.61
C GLN A 33 8.06 15.13 27.30
N ALA A 34 7.00 14.72 27.99
CA ALA A 34 6.32 13.45 27.73
C ALA A 34 5.77 13.37 26.29
N ILE A 35 5.12 14.44 25.83
CA ILE A 35 4.59 14.53 24.45
C ILE A 35 5.75 14.50 23.44
N GLN A 36 6.84 15.22 23.69
CA GLN A 36 8.01 15.22 22.81
C GLN A 36 8.66 13.84 22.73
N ASN A 37 8.87 13.18 23.86
CA ASN A 37 9.44 11.84 23.90
C ASN A 37 8.55 10.84 23.17
N LEU A 38 7.23 10.92 23.35
CA LEU A 38 6.27 10.08 22.64
C LEU A 38 6.34 10.32 21.12
N ARG A 39 6.43 11.58 20.67
CA ARG A 39 6.57 11.91 19.24
C ARG A 39 7.86 11.34 18.65
N VAL A 40 8.96 11.43 19.36
CA VAL A 40 10.25 10.88 18.91
C VAL A 40 10.16 9.36 18.78
N ASP A 41 9.60 8.67 19.77
CA ASP A 41 9.43 7.22 19.75
C ASP A 41 8.52 6.76 18.60
N VAL A 42 7.36 7.43 18.44
CA VAL A 42 6.42 7.13 17.35
C VAL A 42 7.05 7.38 15.98
N ASN A 43 7.73 8.51 15.79
CA ASN A 43 8.40 8.81 14.53
C ASN A 43 9.47 7.78 14.19
N HIS A 44 10.29 7.40 15.19
CA HIS A 44 11.31 6.37 14.97
C HIS A 44 10.71 5.02 14.57
N ARG A 45 9.62 4.60 15.20
CA ARG A 45 8.89 3.38 14.83
C ARG A 45 8.31 3.47 13.42
N LEU A 46 7.75 4.62 13.05
CA LEU A 46 7.22 4.85 11.70
C LEU A 46 8.32 4.82 10.63
N GLU A 47 9.50 5.41 10.90
CA GLU A 47 10.64 5.35 10.00
C GLU A 47 11.15 3.93 9.79
N LEU A 48 11.25 3.14 10.86
CA LEU A 48 11.64 1.72 10.76
C LEU A 48 10.62 0.94 9.93
N PHE A 49 9.33 1.17 10.17
CA PHE A 49 8.26 0.53 9.42
C PHE A 49 8.28 0.93 7.94
N ALA A 50 8.37 2.22 7.64
CA ALA A 50 8.45 2.72 6.27
C ALA A 50 9.64 2.12 5.52
N SER A 51 10.81 2.07 6.18
CA SER A 51 12.03 1.46 5.63
C SER A 51 11.87 -0.03 5.36
N ALA A 52 11.16 -0.76 6.23
CA ALA A 52 10.89 -2.19 6.04
C ALA A 52 9.97 -2.44 4.83
N VAL A 53 8.89 -1.66 4.71
CA VAL A 53 7.96 -1.74 3.57
C VAL A 53 8.67 -1.37 2.27
N GLU A 54 9.40 -0.27 2.27
CA GLU A 54 10.16 0.18 1.10
C GLU A 54 11.21 -0.85 0.68
N GLY A 55 11.98 -1.40 1.62
CA GLY A 55 12.96 -2.44 1.32
C GLY A 55 12.34 -3.73 0.80
N MET A 56 11.09 -4.06 1.20
CA MET A 56 10.35 -5.18 0.63
C MET A 56 9.97 -4.92 -0.83
N ILE A 57 9.47 -3.71 -1.14
CA ILE A 57 9.09 -3.32 -2.50
C ILE A 57 10.32 -3.25 -3.41
N GLN A 58 11.38 -2.57 -2.98
CA GLN A 58 12.61 -2.37 -3.78
C GLN A 58 13.26 -3.67 -4.22
N ARG A 59 13.26 -4.71 -3.37
CA ARG A 59 13.80 -6.02 -3.72
C ARG A 59 13.10 -6.67 -4.92
N LEU A 60 11.82 -6.37 -5.11
CA LEU A 60 10.96 -7.02 -6.11
C LEU A 60 10.67 -6.12 -7.31
N GLU A 61 10.93 -4.83 -7.20
CA GLU A 61 10.61 -3.82 -8.20
C GLU A 61 11.25 -4.09 -9.57
N HIS A 62 12.42 -4.72 -9.58
CA HIS A 62 13.17 -4.99 -10.81
C HIS A 62 12.75 -6.30 -11.51
N VAL A 63 11.94 -7.12 -10.87
CA VAL A 63 11.52 -8.42 -11.42
C VAL A 63 10.79 -8.28 -12.76
N PRO A 64 9.83 -7.37 -12.95
CA PRO A 64 9.15 -7.24 -14.24
C PRO A 64 10.10 -6.87 -15.38
N ALA A 65 11.15 -6.09 -15.09
CA ALA A 65 12.17 -5.74 -16.08
C ALA A 65 12.96 -6.95 -16.58
N THR A 66 13.15 -7.99 -15.74
CA THR A 66 13.85 -9.20 -16.14
C THR A 66 13.01 -10.13 -17.00
N VAL A 67 11.66 -10.04 -16.88
CA VAL A 67 10.73 -10.89 -17.64
C VAL A 67 10.88 -10.67 -19.15
N GLN A 68 11.16 -9.43 -19.59
CA GLN A 68 11.37 -9.14 -21.01
C GLN A 68 12.57 -9.87 -21.64
N LEU A 69 13.53 -10.31 -20.82
CA LEU A 69 14.73 -11.01 -21.29
C LEU A 69 14.47 -12.49 -21.60
N SER A 70 13.30 -13.03 -21.24
CA SER A 70 12.93 -14.41 -21.49
C SER A 70 12.56 -14.64 -22.95
N GLU A 71 13.18 -15.61 -23.59
CA GLU A 71 12.83 -16.02 -24.94
C GLU A 71 11.41 -16.59 -25.03
N GLU A 72 10.95 -17.27 -23.98
CA GLU A 72 9.59 -17.83 -23.89
C GLU A 72 8.56 -16.72 -23.91
N VAL A 73 8.79 -15.63 -23.18
CA VAL A 73 7.89 -14.47 -23.14
C VAL A 73 7.91 -13.71 -24.46
N GLN A 74 9.10 -13.51 -25.03
CA GLN A 74 9.22 -12.86 -26.35
C GLN A 74 8.55 -13.68 -27.46
N ARG A 75 8.66 -15.01 -27.42
CA ARG A 75 7.97 -15.91 -28.37
C ARG A 75 6.46 -15.82 -28.21
N LEU A 76 5.95 -15.83 -26.97
CA LEU A 76 4.53 -15.69 -26.69
C LEU A 76 3.98 -14.39 -27.25
N LEU A 77 4.66 -13.25 -27.05
CA LEU A 77 4.19 -11.96 -27.55
C LEU A 77 4.19 -11.86 -29.08
N ARG A 78 5.11 -12.57 -29.77
CA ARG A 78 5.09 -12.67 -31.23
C ARG A 78 4.01 -13.63 -31.77
N SER A 79 3.63 -14.63 -30.99
CA SER A 79 2.63 -15.64 -31.38
C SER A 79 1.64 -15.91 -30.24
N PRO A 80 0.74 -14.94 -29.94
CA PRO A 80 -0.12 -14.96 -28.74
C PRO A 80 -1.15 -16.10 -28.72
N THR A 81 -1.42 -16.72 -29.87
CA THR A 81 -2.38 -17.83 -30.02
C THR A 81 -1.72 -19.21 -30.04
N ASP A 82 -0.39 -19.29 -29.97
CA ASP A 82 0.32 -20.56 -29.91
C ASP A 82 0.25 -21.18 -28.51
N PRO A 83 -0.47 -22.32 -28.34
CA PRO A 83 -0.59 -22.97 -27.04
C PRO A 83 0.75 -23.41 -26.44
N ALA A 84 1.71 -23.78 -27.30
CA ALA A 84 3.04 -24.21 -26.84
C ALA A 84 3.83 -23.03 -26.26
N ALA A 85 3.74 -21.85 -26.90
CA ALA A 85 4.35 -20.62 -26.40
C ALA A 85 3.72 -20.18 -25.08
N MET A 86 2.39 -20.28 -24.95
CA MET A 86 1.67 -19.96 -23.71
C MET A 86 2.14 -20.85 -22.55
N VAL A 87 2.16 -22.18 -22.75
CA VAL A 87 2.60 -23.14 -21.72
C VAL A 87 4.07 -22.92 -21.34
N ALA A 88 4.93 -22.59 -22.30
CA ALA A 88 6.34 -22.33 -22.04
C ALA A 88 6.54 -21.06 -21.18
N ALA A 89 5.82 -19.98 -21.51
CA ALA A 89 5.85 -18.74 -20.75
C ALA A 89 5.30 -18.91 -19.33
N ASP A 90 4.16 -19.59 -19.14
CA ASP A 90 3.63 -19.89 -17.80
C ASP A 90 4.64 -20.66 -16.96
N ARG A 91 5.26 -21.69 -17.52
CA ARG A 91 6.27 -22.48 -16.81
C ARG A 91 7.49 -21.64 -16.42
N TYR A 92 7.90 -20.72 -17.28
CA TYR A 92 8.95 -19.77 -16.95
C TYR A 92 8.54 -18.87 -15.79
N LEU A 93 7.35 -18.24 -15.84
CA LEU A 93 6.83 -17.37 -14.78
C LEU A 93 6.62 -18.13 -13.47
N GLN A 94 6.14 -19.37 -13.51
CA GLN A 94 6.00 -20.22 -12.32
C GLN A 94 7.34 -20.52 -11.66
N ARG A 95 8.37 -20.86 -12.46
CA ARG A 95 9.73 -21.07 -11.93
C ARG A 95 10.28 -19.79 -11.30
N LEU A 96 10.12 -18.64 -11.99
CA LEU A 96 10.55 -17.34 -11.46
C LEU A 96 9.85 -17.04 -10.14
N ASN A 97 8.53 -17.26 -10.06
CA ASN A 97 7.74 -17.02 -8.85
C ASN A 97 8.07 -17.96 -7.68
N ALA A 98 8.52 -19.18 -7.96
CA ALA A 98 8.90 -20.15 -6.93
C ALA A 98 10.06 -19.67 -6.03
N PHE A 99 10.91 -18.79 -6.55
CA PHE A 99 12.00 -18.15 -5.78
C PHE A 99 11.56 -16.89 -5.02
N MET A 100 10.32 -16.43 -5.24
CA MET A 100 9.82 -15.15 -4.75
C MET A 100 8.48 -15.34 -4.06
N ALA A 101 8.49 -15.70 -2.79
CA ALA A 101 7.28 -15.96 -2.02
C ALA A 101 6.33 -14.76 -2.00
N GLY A 102 5.04 -15.01 -2.20
CA GLY A 102 3.98 -14.01 -2.04
C GLY A 102 3.75 -13.08 -3.22
N MET A 103 4.20 -13.45 -4.44
CA MET A 103 3.98 -12.67 -5.65
C MET A 103 3.07 -13.39 -6.65
N SER A 104 2.50 -12.60 -7.54
CA SER A 104 1.93 -13.09 -8.81
C SER A 104 2.57 -12.32 -9.95
N ILE A 105 3.06 -13.06 -10.95
CA ILE A 105 3.69 -12.50 -12.14
C ILE A 105 2.80 -12.80 -13.34
N TYR A 106 2.58 -11.83 -14.21
CA TYR A 106 1.80 -12.01 -15.43
C TYR A 106 2.30 -11.12 -16.56
N VAL A 107 2.05 -11.57 -17.79
CA VAL A 107 2.41 -10.90 -19.03
C VAL A 107 1.14 -10.56 -19.78
N LEU A 108 1.01 -9.28 -20.14
CA LEU A 108 -0.10 -8.76 -20.93
C LEU A 108 0.38 -8.42 -22.34
N ASN A 109 -0.51 -8.56 -23.31
CA ASN A 109 -0.28 -8.02 -24.66
C ASN A 109 -0.45 -6.49 -24.70
N ASP A 110 -0.25 -5.88 -25.87
CA ASP A 110 -0.43 -4.44 -26.10
C ASP A 110 -1.88 -3.94 -25.95
N ARG A 111 -2.86 -4.86 -25.81
CA ARG A 111 -4.27 -4.56 -25.56
C ARG A 111 -4.69 -4.72 -24.10
N GLY A 112 -3.79 -5.12 -23.22
CA GLY A 112 -4.07 -5.31 -21.80
C GLY A 112 -4.65 -6.67 -21.42
N VAL A 113 -4.69 -7.62 -22.35
CA VAL A 113 -5.14 -8.99 -22.07
C VAL A 113 -3.98 -9.81 -21.52
N VAL A 114 -4.20 -10.51 -20.41
CA VAL A 114 -3.21 -11.40 -19.80
C VAL A 114 -3.04 -12.65 -20.66
N LEU A 115 -1.81 -12.87 -21.16
CA LEU A 115 -1.46 -14.02 -22.00
C LEU A 115 -0.81 -15.15 -21.20
N ALA A 116 -0.05 -14.83 -20.16
CA ALA A 116 0.62 -15.81 -19.31
C ALA A 116 0.66 -15.35 -17.86
N THR A 117 0.67 -16.32 -16.94
CA THR A 117 0.67 -16.05 -15.50
C THR A 117 1.48 -17.08 -14.73
N SER A 118 2.05 -16.66 -13.60
CA SER A 118 2.70 -17.57 -12.66
C SER A 118 1.72 -18.42 -11.84
N SER A 119 0.43 -18.08 -11.85
CA SER A 119 -0.61 -18.87 -11.19
C SER A 119 -0.99 -20.07 -12.04
N PRO A 120 -1.33 -21.24 -11.44
CA PRO A 120 -1.83 -22.37 -12.21
C PRO A 120 -3.09 -21.99 -13.01
N ARG A 121 -3.17 -22.41 -14.28
CA ARG A 121 -4.29 -22.06 -15.19
C ARG A 121 -5.67 -22.45 -14.67
N LEU A 122 -5.76 -23.57 -13.94
CA LEU A 122 -7.00 -24.08 -13.36
C LEU A 122 -7.30 -23.45 -11.97
N SER A 123 -6.46 -22.55 -11.50
CA SER A 123 -6.72 -21.84 -10.24
C SER A 123 -7.87 -20.86 -10.40
N PRO A 124 -8.79 -20.75 -9.42
CA PRO A 124 -9.83 -19.70 -9.41
C PRO A 124 -9.26 -18.28 -9.52
N ASN A 125 -8.01 -18.10 -9.14
CA ASN A 125 -7.30 -16.82 -9.17
C ASN A 125 -6.44 -16.64 -10.44
N SER A 126 -6.57 -17.50 -11.45
CA SER A 126 -5.88 -17.33 -12.72
C SER A 126 -6.40 -16.10 -13.45
N LEU A 127 -5.47 -15.23 -13.85
CA LEU A 127 -5.81 -14.01 -14.62
C LEU A 127 -5.73 -14.25 -16.14
N GLU A 128 -5.44 -15.45 -16.61
CA GLU A 128 -5.32 -15.73 -18.04
C GLU A 128 -6.58 -15.33 -18.81
N GLY A 129 -6.41 -14.59 -19.89
CA GLY A 129 -7.52 -14.06 -20.72
C GLY A 129 -8.25 -12.86 -20.12
N VAL A 130 -7.91 -12.43 -18.91
CA VAL A 130 -8.55 -11.27 -18.27
C VAL A 130 -8.03 -9.98 -18.90
N ASP A 131 -8.94 -9.07 -19.20
CA ASP A 131 -8.63 -7.73 -19.66
C ASP A 131 -8.34 -6.80 -18.46
N LEU A 132 -7.13 -6.26 -18.43
CA LEU A 132 -6.63 -5.32 -17.42
C LEU A 132 -6.19 -3.99 -18.07
N SER A 133 -6.66 -3.69 -19.28
CA SER A 133 -6.31 -2.49 -20.05
C SER A 133 -6.63 -1.18 -19.32
N PHE A 134 -7.61 -1.21 -18.42
CA PHE A 134 -8.04 -0.07 -17.62
C PHE A 134 -7.13 0.22 -16.43
N ARG A 135 -6.20 -0.67 -16.09
CA ARG A 135 -5.34 -0.51 -14.92
C ARG A 135 -4.25 0.54 -15.14
N PRO A 136 -4.07 1.49 -14.20
CA PRO A 136 -3.07 2.56 -14.34
C PRO A 136 -1.66 2.03 -14.57
N TYR A 137 -1.23 0.97 -13.86
CA TYR A 137 0.08 0.39 -14.05
C TYR A 137 0.29 -0.16 -15.46
N PHE A 138 -0.76 -0.71 -16.11
CA PHE A 138 -0.69 -1.16 -17.49
C PHE A 138 -0.53 0.02 -18.45
N LEU A 139 -1.34 1.06 -18.30
CA LEU A 139 -1.30 2.25 -19.16
C LEU A 139 0.06 2.96 -19.08
N GLU A 140 0.64 3.05 -17.89
CA GLU A 140 1.97 3.61 -17.71
C GLU A 140 3.04 2.77 -18.41
N ALA A 141 3.03 1.45 -18.22
CA ALA A 141 4.00 0.57 -18.87
C ALA A 141 3.83 0.57 -20.41
N LEU A 142 2.60 0.59 -20.92
CA LEU A 142 2.34 0.68 -22.35
C LEU A 142 2.90 1.99 -22.95
N SER A 143 2.95 3.08 -22.16
CA SER A 143 3.59 4.35 -22.57
C SER A 143 5.12 4.35 -22.46
N GLY A 144 5.75 3.21 -22.12
CA GLY A 144 7.20 3.06 -21.99
C GLY A 144 7.76 3.43 -20.61
N ARG A 145 6.90 3.72 -19.61
CA ARG A 145 7.33 4.04 -18.24
C ARG A 145 7.15 2.83 -17.32
N VAL A 146 7.79 2.86 -16.16
CA VAL A 146 7.54 1.88 -15.10
C VAL A 146 6.27 2.28 -14.35
N GLY A 147 5.27 1.41 -14.33
CA GLY A 147 4.05 1.63 -13.56
C GLY A 147 4.19 1.13 -12.13
N ARG A 148 3.74 1.93 -11.17
CA ARG A 148 3.77 1.63 -9.73
C ARG A 148 2.47 2.07 -9.09
N HIS A 149 1.61 1.12 -8.74
CA HIS A 149 0.30 1.44 -8.18
C HIS A 149 -0.08 0.46 -7.08
N PHE A 150 -0.73 0.99 -6.05
CA PHE A 150 -1.52 0.17 -5.17
C PHE A 150 -2.86 -0.16 -5.83
N ALA A 151 -3.33 -1.39 -5.69
CA ALA A 151 -4.68 -1.75 -6.11
C ALA A 151 -5.17 -3.02 -5.40
N ILE A 152 -6.49 -3.21 -5.38
CA ILE A 152 -7.10 -4.48 -5.00
C ILE A 152 -7.15 -5.38 -6.24
N GLY A 153 -6.74 -6.64 -6.08
CA GLY A 153 -6.77 -7.63 -7.16
C GLY A 153 -8.19 -7.88 -7.63
N THR A 154 -8.40 -7.89 -8.96
CA THR A 154 -9.74 -8.02 -9.57
C THR A 154 -10.46 -9.32 -9.23
N GLN A 155 -9.73 -10.41 -9.08
CA GLN A 155 -10.30 -11.73 -8.76
C GLN A 155 -10.07 -12.13 -7.31
N SER A 156 -8.89 -11.81 -6.76
CA SER A 156 -8.53 -12.24 -5.41
C SER A 156 -9.10 -11.36 -4.31
N ASN A 157 -9.62 -10.17 -4.63
CA ASN A 157 -10.01 -9.12 -3.66
C ASN A 157 -8.95 -8.79 -2.59
N VAL A 158 -7.71 -9.24 -2.80
CA VAL A 158 -6.60 -9.02 -1.87
C VAL A 158 -5.80 -7.79 -2.31
N PRO A 159 -5.52 -6.86 -1.39
CA PRO A 159 -4.68 -5.71 -1.69
C PRO A 159 -3.27 -6.14 -2.09
N GLY A 160 -2.66 -5.36 -2.98
CA GLY A 160 -1.31 -5.59 -3.42
C GLY A 160 -0.68 -4.32 -4.00
N TYR A 161 0.63 -4.30 -3.99
CA TYR A 161 1.39 -3.29 -4.71
C TYR A 161 1.79 -3.85 -6.08
N PHE A 162 1.41 -3.14 -7.13
CA PHE A 162 1.63 -3.57 -8.51
C PHE A 162 2.79 -2.79 -9.10
N VAL A 163 3.73 -3.51 -9.68
CA VAL A 163 4.84 -2.95 -10.45
C VAL A 163 4.79 -3.54 -11.85
N SER A 164 4.90 -2.70 -12.87
CA SER A 164 4.87 -3.12 -14.26
C SER A 164 6.01 -2.50 -15.06
N HIS A 165 6.43 -3.21 -16.07
CA HIS A 165 7.51 -2.81 -16.96
C HIS A 165 7.11 -3.07 -18.42
N PRO A 166 7.43 -2.15 -19.37
CA PRO A 166 7.21 -2.40 -20.79
C PRO A 166 8.07 -3.56 -21.27
N ILE A 167 7.52 -4.37 -22.18
CA ILE A 167 8.29 -5.37 -22.93
C ILE A 167 8.45 -4.85 -24.36
N HIS A 168 9.70 -4.76 -24.80
CA HIS A 168 10.03 -4.21 -26.10
C HIS A 168 10.40 -5.31 -27.11
N ASP A 169 10.03 -5.06 -28.37
CA ASP A 169 10.61 -5.67 -29.55
C ASP A 169 11.18 -4.56 -30.43
N GLY A 170 12.50 -4.41 -30.43
CA GLY A 170 13.15 -3.22 -30.94
C GLY A 170 12.76 -1.95 -30.17
N SER A 171 12.24 -0.95 -30.85
CA SER A 171 11.78 0.32 -30.25
C SER A 171 10.29 0.32 -29.84
N ARG A 172 9.54 -0.73 -30.19
CA ARG A 172 8.10 -0.79 -29.94
C ARG A 172 7.82 -1.56 -28.64
N VAL A 173 6.90 -1.02 -27.82
CA VAL A 173 6.30 -1.78 -26.71
C VAL A 173 5.29 -2.77 -27.29
N VAL A 174 5.53 -4.07 -27.08
CA VAL A 174 4.69 -5.17 -27.60
C VAL A 174 3.87 -5.85 -26.51
N GLY A 175 4.17 -5.52 -25.25
CA GLY A 175 3.46 -6.06 -24.10
C GLY A 175 3.96 -5.45 -22.80
N VAL A 176 3.40 -5.93 -21.70
CA VAL A 176 3.70 -5.46 -20.35
C VAL A 176 3.93 -6.66 -19.43
N ALA A 177 5.03 -6.66 -18.71
CA ALA A 177 5.23 -7.54 -17.57
C ALA A 177 4.75 -6.84 -16.30
N ALA A 178 3.96 -7.53 -15.49
CA ALA A 178 3.48 -6.99 -14.22
C ALA A 178 3.67 -8.00 -13.09
N ILE A 179 3.97 -7.50 -11.90
CA ILE A 179 3.95 -8.26 -10.66
C ILE A 179 2.97 -7.65 -9.68
N LYS A 180 2.31 -8.50 -8.92
CA LYS A 180 1.59 -8.14 -7.71
C LYS A 180 2.41 -8.58 -6.51
N ILE A 181 2.84 -7.64 -5.70
CA ILE A 181 3.54 -7.88 -4.43
C ILE A 181 2.50 -7.95 -3.33
N SER A 182 2.47 -9.05 -2.56
CA SER A 182 1.60 -9.16 -1.40
C SER A 182 2.03 -8.20 -0.31
N LEU A 183 1.05 -7.52 0.28
CA LEU A 183 1.26 -6.64 1.43
C LEU A 183 0.97 -7.35 2.77
N GLU A 184 0.63 -8.64 2.73
CA GLU A 184 0.36 -9.44 3.93
C GLU A 184 1.50 -9.44 4.96
N PRO A 185 2.79 -9.51 4.57
CA PRO A 185 3.89 -9.40 5.53
C PRO A 185 3.89 -8.08 6.32
N VAL A 186 3.29 -7.02 5.77
CA VAL A 186 3.13 -5.74 6.46
C VAL A 186 2.20 -5.87 7.65
N ASN A 187 1.12 -6.66 7.53
CA ASN A 187 0.19 -6.90 8.64
C ASN A 187 0.90 -7.57 9.83
N GLN A 188 1.82 -8.49 9.57
CA GLN A 188 2.62 -9.15 10.62
C GLN A 188 3.52 -8.15 11.38
N ILE A 189 4.05 -7.16 10.68
CA ILE A 189 4.87 -6.11 11.30
C ILE A 189 4.01 -5.19 12.18
N TRP A 190 2.74 -4.94 11.82
CA TRP A 190 1.82 -4.12 12.63
C TRP A 190 1.60 -4.68 14.03
N GLU A 191 1.47 -5.99 14.16
CA GLU A 191 1.29 -6.65 15.45
C GLU A 191 2.46 -6.38 16.40
N MET A 192 3.66 -6.19 15.84
CA MET A 192 4.88 -5.90 16.61
C MET A 192 4.98 -4.44 17.06
N LEU A 193 4.27 -3.52 16.42
CA LEU A 193 4.33 -2.10 16.76
C LEU A 193 3.62 -1.75 18.07
N GLY A 194 2.63 -2.55 18.50
CA GLY A 194 1.87 -2.35 19.73
C GLY A 194 1.07 -1.04 19.77
N ALA A 195 0.90 -0.35 18.64
CA ALA A 195 0.15 0.90 18.52
C ALA A 195 -0.69 0.88 17.23
N PRO A 196 -1.84 1.57 17.20
CA PRO A 196 -2.63 1.72 15.98
C PRO A 196 -1.81 2.41 14.90
N ALA A 197 -1.79 1.79 13.71
CA ALA A 197 -1.06 2.32 12.57
C ALA A 197 -1.88 2.09 11.29
N LEU A 198 -1.66 2.94 10.29
CA LEU A 198 -2.27 2.83 8.98
C LEU A 198 -1.28 3.25 7.88
N LEU A 199 -1.50 2.70 6.69
CA LEU A 199 -0.83 3.09 5.47
C LEU A 199 -1.90 3.57 4.48
N ALA A 200 -1.79 4.83 4.04
CA ALA A 200 -2.64 5.38 3.00
C ALA A 200 -1.85 5.56 1.70
N ASP A 201 -2.54 5.46 0.58
CA ASP A 201 -1.96 5.75 -0.72
C ASP A 201 -1.98 7.25 -1.06
N THR A 202 -1.53 7.60 -2.27
CA THR A 202 -1.51 8.98 -2.77
C THR A 202 -2.90 9.61 -2.92
N ASN A 203 -3.97 8.80 -2.92
CA ASN A 203 -5.35 9.24 -2.93
C ASN A 203 -5.90 9.45 -1.51
N GLN A 204 -5.06 9.31 -0.48
CA GLN A 204 -5.46 9.38 0.93
C GLN A 204 -6.48 8.30 1.33
N VAL A 205 -6.47 7.16 0.63
CA VAL A 205 -7.27 5.99 0.97
C VAL A 205 -6.43 5.06 1.83
N VAL A 206 -6.98 4.62 2.95
CA VAL A 206 -6.32 3.67 3.85
C VAL A 206 -6.29 2.29 3.19
N ILE A 207 -5.11 1.86 2.78
CA ILE A 207 -4.89 0.59 2.07
C ILE A 207 -4.57 -0.57 3.00
N LEU A 208 -3.91 -0.26 4.11
CA LEU A 208 -3.61 -1.19 5.19
C LEU A 208 -3.85 -0.51 6.52
N SER A 209 -4.28 -1.26 7.51
CA SER A 209 -4.44 -0.77 8.87
C SER A 209 -4.38 -1.91 9.87
N SER A 210 -3.82 -1.62 11.05
CA SER A 210 -3.91 -2.47 12.24
C SER A 210 -5.35 -2.60 12.76
N ASN A 211 -6.23 -1.61 12.46
CA ASN A 211 -7.67 -1.69 12.67
C ASN A 211 -8.38 -2.02 11.34
N PRO A 212 -8.99 -3.19 11.17
CA PRO A 212 -9.67 -3.57 9.93
C PRO A 212 -10.75 -2.60 9.47
N GLU A 213 -11.46 -1.95 10.39
CA GLU A 213 -12.54 -1.00 10.08
C GLU A 213 -12.05 0.28 9.37
N TRP A 214 -10.76 0.59 9.46
CA TRP A 214 -10.19 1.75 8.80
C TRP A 214 -9.79 1.47 7.35
N ARG A 215 -9.75 0.20 6.93
CA ARG A 215 -9.36 -0.16 5.56
C ARG A 215 -10.36 0.38 4.56
N TYR A 216 -9.82 0.93 3.47
CA TYR A 216 -10.56 1.51 2.34
C TYR A 216 -11.41 2.73 2.69
N THR A 217 -11.25 3.30 3.90
CA THR A 217 -11.80 4.62 4.23
C THR A 217 -10.89 5.72 3.70
N THR A 218 -11.45 6.91 3.47
CA THR A 218 -10.70 8.07 3.01
C THR A 218 -10.30 8.95 4.19
N LEU A 219 -9.06 9.42 4.23
CA LEU A 219 -8.58 10.37 5.25
C LEU A 219 -9.09 11.79 5.01
N ALA A 220 -9.54 12.08 3.79
CA ALA A 220 -10.16 13.37 3.42
C ALA A 220 -11.24 13.14 2.36
N ASN A 221 -12.13 14.12 2.21
CA ASN A 221 -13.15 14.10 1.17
C ASN A 221 -12.49 14.13 -0.22
N LEU A 222 -12.77 13.12 -1.03
CA LEU A 222 -12.30 13.07 -2.40
C LEU A 222 -13.18 13.91 -3.34
N PRO A 223 -12.60 14.73 -4.22
CA PRO A 223 -13.33 15.41 -5.28
C PRO A 223 -14.11 14.41 -6.16
N VAL A 224 -15.24 14.84 -6.72
CA VAL A 224 -16.11 13.97 -7.53
C VAL A 224 -15.35 13.37 -8.72
N GLU A 225 -14.56 14.19 -9.40
CA GLU A 225 -13.74 13.76 -10.55
C GLU A 225 -12.78 12.63 -10.16
N ARG A 226 -12.15 12.76 -8.99
CA ARG A 226 -11.23 11.74 -8.48
C ARG A 226 -11.94 10.44 -8.13
N ARG A 227 -13.15 10.53 -7.55
CA ARG A 227 -13.97 9.34 -7.26
C ARG A 227 -14.32 8.58 -8.53
N VAL A 228 -14.72 9.29 -9.58
CA VAL A 228 -15.02 8.69 -10.90
C VAL A 228 -13.78 8.00 -11.46
N ASP A 229 -12.62 8.63 -11.44
CA ASP A 229 -11.36 8.04 -11.90
C ASP A 229 -11.03 6.73 -11.17
N LEU A 230 -11.17 6.73 -9.84
CA LEU A 230 -10.88 5.55 -9.03
C LEU A 230 -11.84 4.39 -9.30
N GLN A 231 -13.11 4.70 -9.59
CA GLN A 231 -14.11 3.72 -9.99
C GLN A 231 -13.84 3.16 -11.37
N LEU A 232 -13.52 4.00 -12.36
CA LEU A 232 -13.19 3.56 -13.74
C LEU A 232 -11.96 2.66 -13.75
N ASN A 233 -10.93 3.01 -12.99
CA ASN A 233 -9.71 2.24 -12.87
C ASN A 233 -9.84 1.01 -11.96
N ARG A 234 -11.00 0.84 -11.30
CA ARG A 234 -11.29 -0.23 -10.33
C ARG A 234 -10.16 -0.42 -9.31
N MET A 235 -9.54 0.68 -8.87
CA MET A 235 -8.34 0.63 -8.03
C MET A 235 -8.61 -0.07 -6.70
N TYR A 236 -9.77 0.19 -6.10
CA TYR A 236 -10.21 -0.42 -4.84
C TYR A 236 -11.36 -1.42 -5.04
N ASN A 237 -11.63 -1.86 -6.29
CA ASN A 237 -12.82 -2.63 -6.66
C ASN A 237 -14.10 -1.91 -6.17
N HIS A 238 -14.92 -2.63 -5.37
CA HIS A 238 -16.13 -2.08 -4.75
C HIS A 238 -15.93 -1.74 -3.26
N CYS A 239 -14.67 -1.77 -2.79
CA CYS A 239 -14.34 -1.68 -1.36
C CYS A 239 -14.11 -0.26 -0.84
N LEU A 240 -14.23 0.78 -1.68
CA LEU A 240 -14.01 2.15 -1.23
C LEU A 240 -15.17 2.64 -0.37
N LEU A 241 -14.91 2.87 0.92
CA LEU A 241 -15.85 3.42 1.89
C LEU A 241 -15.65 4.94 1.98
N TYR A 242 -16.70 5.71 1.75
CA TYR A 242 -16.69 7.15 1.98
C TYR A 242 -17.11 7.43 3.41
N THR A 243 -16.40 8.33 4.09
CA THR A 243 -16.64 8.67 5.51
C THR A 243 -18.03 9.24 5.79
N SER A 244 -18.82 9.64 4.76
CA SER A 244 -20.17 10.13 4.89
C SER A 244 -21.27 9.07 4.78
N ASP A 245 -20.97 7.85 4.26
CA ASP A 245 -21.97 6.81 3.96
C ASP A 245 -21.61 5.44 4.56
N ALA A 246 -20.79 5.41 5.60
CA ALA A 246 -20.25 4.19 6.21
C ALA A 246 -21.31 3.25 6.83
N ALA A 247 -22.62 3.52 6.67
CA ALA A 247 -23.66 2.70 7.24
C ALA A 247 -24.24 1.64 6.29
N ASP A 248 -24.08 1.75 4.96
CA ASP A 248 -24.83 0.91 4.02
C ASP A 248 -23.99 -0.02 3.11
N ASP A 249 -22.66 0.08 3.07
CA ASP A 249 -21.83 -0.74 2.17
C ASP A 249 -20.73 -1.54 2.88
N LEU A 250 -21.14 -2.44 3.78
CA LEU A 250 -20.26 -3.49 4.34
C LEU A 250 -20.19 -4.71 3.41
N LEU A 251 -19.74 -4.53 2.17
CA LEU A 251 -19.63 -5.63 1.19
C LEU A 251 -18.19 -6.14 0.95
N CYS A 252 -17.23 -5.74 1.77
CA CYS A 252 -15.84 -6.22 1.66
C CYS A 252 -15.40 -7.10 2.83
N VAL A 253 -16.34 -7.72 3.54
CA VAL A 253 -16.03 -8.67 4.61
C VAL A 253 -16.51 -10.04 4.18
N ASP A 254 -15.58 -10.81 3.56
CA ASP A 254 -15.55 -12.28 3.62
C ASP A 254 -14.10 -12.74 3.42
#